data_24b81ff5133b5a82e1775cc4bb48059a
#
_entry.id   24b81ff5133b5a82e1775cc4bb48059a
#
_cell.length_a   1.000
_cell.length_b   1.000
_cell.length_c   1.000
_cell.angle_alpha   90.00
_cell.angle_beta   90.00
_cell.angle_gamma   90.00
#
_symmetry.space_group_name_H-M   'P 1'
#
loop_
_entity.id
_entity.type
_entity.pdbx_description
1 polymer ?
#
loop_
_entity_poly.entity_id
_entity_poly.type
_entity_poly.pdbx_seq_one_letter_code
_entity_poly.pdbx_strand_id
1 'polypeptide(L)'
;MKKYKRIFTIVIDSFGAGEMPDAAQYGDEGTDTMGHISQNVDEFTIPNLQKLGIANLHPLKQVAAVERPMGYYTFLEEASTGKDTMTGHWEMMGLHITKPFKTFTETGFPKELIDELEKRTGHKVIGNKSSSGTEILDELAEEEIATGHMIVYTSADSVLQIFGNEETFGLDELYRCCEIARDITMRDEWKVGRVIARPYLGKKKGEFKRTSNRHDYALKPYGKTALNALKDAGYDVISVGKIFDIFDGEGLTESNKSKSSVHGMEQTIDIAKREFEGLCFVNLVDFDALWGHRRNVKGYAEELERFDVKLGELLDELREDDLLIITADHGNDPTHTGTDHTREKVPFFAYSPSMEGYGKLEDQNTFAVIGATIADNFEVKMPEGTIGSSLLDELK
;
A
#
# COMPACT_ATOMS: atom_id res chain seq x y z
N MET A 1 17.63 -0.91 26.23
CA MET A 1 17.61 -2.41 26.16
C MET A 1 16.43 -2.80 25.30
N LYS A 2 16.67 -3.60 24.24
CA LYS A 2 15.63 -4.07 23.34
C LYS A 2 14.48 -4.70 24.12
N LYS A 3 13.25 -4.24 23.87
CA LYS A 3 12.06 -4.68 24.58
C LYS A 3 11.40 -5.89 23.88
N TYR A 4 11.34 -5.85 22.55
CA TYR A 4 10.74 -6.91 21.73
C TYR A 4 11.77 -7.54 20.81
N LYS A 5 11.77 -8.87 20.69
CA LYS A 5 12.65 -9.62 19.78
C LYS A 5 12.14 -9.56 18.34
N ARG A 6 10.82 -9.63 18.16
CA ARG A 6 10.16 -9.61 16.87
C ARG A 6 9.06 -8.56 16.85
N ILE A 7 8.97 -7.83 15.74
CA ILE A 7 7.88 -6.88 15.51
C ILE A 7 7.15 -7.29 14.25
N PHE A 8 5.82 -7.40 14.34
CA PHE A 8 4.93 -7.64 13.20
C PHE A 8 4.17 -6.35 12.92
N THR A 9 4.37 -5.76 11.75
CA THR A 9 3.65 -4.56 11.32
C THR A 9 2.76 -4.92 10.15
N ILE A 10 1.43 -4.86 10.35
CA ILE A 10 0.43 -5.22 9.36
C ILE A 10 -0.26 -3.96 8.87
N VAL A 11 -0.20 -3.73 7.57
CA VAL A 11 -0.91 -2.65 6.90
C VAL A 11 -2.16 -3.23 6.22
N ILE A 12 -3.33 -2.86 6.74
CA ILE A 12 -4.62 -3.07 6.08
C ILE A 12 -4.74 -1.96 5.03
N ASP A 13 -4.34 -2.26 3.78
CA ASP A 13 -4.23 -1.27 2.71
C ASP A 13 -5.55 -0.51 2.54
N SER A 14 -5.49 0.81 2.58
CA SER A 14 -6.61 1.74 2.46
C SER A 14 -7.62 1.81 3.62
N PHE A 15 -7.34 1.23 4.78
CA PHE A 15 -8.28 1.22 5.91
C PHE A 15 -8.24 2.53 6.72
N GLY A 16 -8.68 3.64 6.09
CA GLY A 16 -8.80 4.94 6.72
C GLY A 16 -9.83 4.99 7.85
N ALA A 17 -9.73 5.99 8.69
CA ALA A 17 -10.52 6.16 9.91
C ALA A 17 -10.97 7.62 10.10
N GLY A 18 -11.61 8.17 9.07
CA GLY A 18 -12.12 9.53 9.05
C GLY A 18 -11.19 10.55 8.36
N GLU A 19 -11.81 11.59 7.83
CA GLU A 19 -11.11 12.62 7.06
C GLU A 19 -9.95 13.28 7.81
N MET A 20 -8.87 13.56 7.09
CA MET A 20 -7.79 14.41 7.58
C MET A 20 -8.19 15.89 7.63
N PRO A 21 -7.54 16.71 8.47
CA PRO A 21 -7.81 18.15 8.51
C PRO A 21 -7.66 18.87 7.16
N ASP A 22 -6.83 18.34 6.27
CA ASP A 22 -6.57 18.87 4.93
C ASP A 22 -7.35 18.15 3.82
N ALA A 23 -8.30 17.27 4.13
CA ALA A 23 -9.06 16.47 3.17
C ALA A 23 -9.75 17.31 2.10
N ALA A 24 -10.23 18.54 2.44
CA ALA A 24 -10.82 19.48 1.48
C ALA A 24 -9.90 19.83 0.30
N GLN A 25 -8.58 19.86 0.52
CA GLN A 25 -7.60 20.14 -0.53
C GLN A 25 -7.51 19.01 -1.58
N TYR A 26 -7.99 17.82 -1.20
CA TYR A 26 -8.01 16.61 -2.05
C TYR A 26 -9.42 16.29 -2.57
N GLY A 27 -10.44 17.07 -2.18
CA GLY A 27 -11.83 16.79 -2.51
C GLY A 27 -12.42 15.61 -1.72
N ASP A 28 -11.85 15.30 -0.58
CA ASP A 28 -12.15 14.12 0.23
C ASP A 28 -12.87 14.46 1.54
N GLU A 29 -13.55 15.60 1.60
CA GLU A 29 -14.35 16.00 2.77
C GLU A 29 -15.44 14.97 3.06
N GLY A 30 -15.62 14.64 4.34
CA GLY A 30 -16.62 13.71 4.82
C GLY A 30 -16.30 12.23 4.56
N THR A 31 -15.07 11.91 4.14
CA THR A 31 -14.66 10.52 3.97
C THR A 31 -14.39 9.83 5.31
N ASP A 32 -14.77 8.57 5.39
CA ASP A 32 -14.61 7.74 6.59
C ASP A 32 -14.71 6.25 6.20
N THR A 33 -13.63 5.70 5.69
CA THR A 33 -13.60 4.32 5.19
C THR A 33 -14.14 3.34 6.24
N MET A 34 -13.58 3.35 7.43
CA MET A 34 -13.97 2.44 8.51
C MET A 34 -15.42 2.65 8.96
N GLY A 35 -15.81 3.88 9.21
CA GLY A 35 -17.14 4.23 9.69
C GLY A 35 -18.22 3.96 8.65
N HIS A 36 -18.00 4.34 7.39
CA HIS A 36 -18.96 4.14 6.31
C HIS A 36 -19.13 2.67 5.93
N ILE A 37 -18.10 1.83 6.00
CA ILE A 37 -18.26 0.38 5.85
C ILE A 37 -19.21 -0.13 6.92
N SER A 38 -18.97 0.18 8.18
CA SER A 38 -19.82 -0.24 9.30
C SER A 38 -21.26 0.24 9.16
N GLN A 39 -21.49 1.46 8.67
CA GLN A 39 -22.82 2.03 8.51
C GLN A 39 -23.64 1.41 7.38
N ASN A 40 -22.98 0.90 6.34
CA ASN A 40 -23.60 0.46 5.09
C ASN A 40 -23.68 -1.07 4.92
N VAL A 41 -23.44 -1.82 6.00
CA VAL A 41 -23.67 -3.27 6.07
C VAL A 41 -24.61 -3.58 7.23
N ASP A 42 -25.42 -4.63 7.09
CA ASP A 42 -26.37 -5.03 8.12
C ASP A 42 -25.71 -5.83 9.25
N GLU A 43 -24.77 -6.69 8.90
CA GLU A 43 -23.99 -7.51 9.83
C GLU A 43 -22.51 -7.27 9.61
N PHE A 44 -21.75 -7.13 10.70
CA PHE A 44 -20.32 -6.90 10.65
C PHE A 44 -19.68 -7.38 11.98
N THR A 45 -18.86 -8.42 11.90
CA THR A 45 -18.32 -9.12 13.07
C THR A 45 -16.80 -9.21 12.99
N ILE A 46 -16.11 -8.43 13.82
CA ILE A 46 -14.64 -8.35 13.89
C ILE A 46 -14.17 -8.41 15.36
N PRO A 47 -14.36 -9.56 16.06
CA PRO A 47 -14.16 -9.66 17.50
C PRO A 47 -12.71 -9.46 17.95
N ASN A 48 -11.71 -9.74 17.11
CA ASN A 48 -10.31 -9.56 17.48
C ASN A 48 -9.88 -8.10 17.36
N LEU A 49 -10.27 -7.40 16.28
CA LEU A 49 -10.11 -5.94 16.18
C LEU A 49 -10.92 -5.21 17.27
N GLN A 50 -12.10 -5.73 17.62
CA GLN A 50 -12.88 -5.21 18.74
C GLN A 50 -12.10 -5.27 20.05
N LYS A 51 -11.48 -6.42 20.37
CA LYS A 51 -10.64 -6.58 21.57
C LYS A 51 -9.43 -5.63 21.55
N LEU A 52 -8.87 -5.34 20.40
CA LEU A 52 -7.78 -4.37 20.24
C LEU A 52 -8.24 -2.91 20.41
N GLY A 53 -9.55 -2.66 20.44
CA GLY A 53 -10.11 -1.34 20.71
C GLY A 53 -10.52 -0.53 19.47
N ILE A 54 -10.82 -1.18 18.35
CA ILE A 54 -11.22 -0.48 17.12
C ILE A 54 -12.44 0.43 17.35
N ALA A 55 -13.47 -0.05 18.05
CA ALA A 55 -14.66 0.75 18.37
C ALA A 55 -14.43 1.76 19.52
N ASN A 56 -13.34 1.62 20.28
CA ASN A 56 -12.88 2.62 21.24
C ASN A 56 -12.15 3.77 20.54
N LEU A 57 -11.44 3.46 19.46
CA LEU A 57 -10.76 4.45 18.62
C LEU A 57 -11.77 5.22 17.77
N HIS A 58 -12.64 4.51 17.07
CA HIS A 58 -13.61 5.07 16.13
C HIS A 58 -14.96 4.37 16.27
N PRO A 59 -16.06 5.10 16.57
CA PRO A 59 -17.38 4.51 16.74
C PRO A 59 -17.84 3.75 15.50
N LEU A 60 -18.26 2.50 15.67
CA LEU A 60 -18.80 1.64 14.64
C LEU A 60 -20.24 1.22 14.97
N LYS A 61 -21.07 1.01 13.94
CA LYS A 61 -22.50 0.73 14.14
C LYS A 61 -22.75 -0.63 14.80
N GLN A 62 -22.03 -1.68 14.39
CA GLN A 62 -22.27 -3.05 14.85
C GLN A 62 -21.23 -3.55 15.84
N VAL A 63 -20.18 -2.78 16.11
CA VAL A 63 -19.07 -3.16 16.98
C VAL A 63 -19.03 -2.25 18.18
N ALA A 64 -19.28 -2.79 19.37
CA ALA A 64 -19.26 -2.02 20.59
C ALA A 64 -17.82 -1.79 21.10
N ALA A 65 -17.59 -0.64 21.71
CA ALA A 65 -16.36 -0.40 22.47
C ALA A 65 -16.23 -1.40 23.61
N VAL A 66 -15.00 -1.74 23.95
CA VAL A 66 -14.70 -2.65 25.08
C VAL A 66 -14.18 -1.86 26.28
N GLU A 67 -14.50 -2.34 27.49
CA GLU A 67 -14.06 -1.68 28.72
C GLU A 67 -12.53 -1.72 28.89
N ARG A 68 -11.92 -2.85 28.49
CA ARG A 68 -10.47 -3.07 28.57
C ARG A 68 -9.95 -3.57 27.22
N PRO A 69 -9.47 -2.67 26.35
CA PRO A 69 -8.76 -3.06 25.15
C PRO A 69 -7.49 -3.87 25.47
N MET A 70 -7.08 -4.74 24.55
CA MET A 70 -5.89 -5.58 24.77
C MET A 70 -4.58 -4.80 24.73
N GLY A 71 -4.55 -3.63 24.12
CA GLY A 71 -3.34 -2.83 23.94
C GLY A 71 -3.63 -1.36 23.76
N TYR A 72 -2.69 -0.68 23.14
CA TYR A 72 -2.79 0.76 22.86
C TYR A 72 -3.31 1.02 21.45
N TYR A 73 -4.00 2.16 21.29
CA TYR A 73 -4.52 2.61 20.01
C TYR A 73 -4.51 4.13 19.91
N THR A 74 -4.38 4.64 18.69
CA THR A 74 -4.48 6.06 18.39
C THR A 74 -4.73 6.29 16.89
N PHE A 75 -4.96 7.54 16.48
CA PHE A 75 -4.93 7.95 15.08
C PHE A 75 -3.54 8.43 14.68
N LEU A 76 -3.18 8.13 13.44
CA LEU A 76 -2.02 8.75 12.79
C LEU A 76 -2.52 9.65 11.65
N GLU A 77 -1.94 10.84 11.54
CA GLU A 77 -2.12 11.75 10.42
C GLU A 77 -0.92 11.64 9.48
N GLU A 78 -1.13 11.72 8.18
CA GLU A 78 -0.06 11.71 7.21
C GLU A 78 0.59 13.09 7.08
N ALA A 79 1.87 13.21 7.39
CA ALA A 79 2.61 14.47 7.24
C ALA A 79 2.97 14.73 5.77
N SER A 80 3.15 13.67 4.97
CA SER A 80 3.50 13.77 3.57
C SER A 80 2.35 14.28 2.71
N THR A 81 2.71 14.88 1.57
CA THR A 81 1.75 15.36 0.57
C THR A 81 1.42 14.21 -0.39
N GLY A 82 0.26 13.64 -0.24
CA GLY A 82 -0.21 12.52 -1.06
C GLY A 82 -1.30 11.73 -0.35
N LYS A 83 -1.79 10.71 -0.99
CA LYS A 83 -2.76 9.75 -0.45
C LYS A 83 -2.61 8.39 -1.13
N ASP A 84 -1.38 8.09 -1.55
CA ASP A 84 -1.06 6.87 -2.28
C ASP A 84 -0.25 5.89 -1.43
N THR A 85 -0.32 4.63 -1.79
CA THR A 85 0.32 3.51 -1.08
C THR A 85 1.82 3.71 -0.86
N MET A 86 2.55 4.21 -1.87
CA MET A 86 3.99 4.41 -1.75
C MET A 86 4.32 5.51 -0.74
N THR A 87 3.65 6.65 -0.83
CA THR A 87 3.83 7.77 0.11
C THR A 87 3.56 7.34 1.54
N GLY A 88 2.43 6.68 1.81
CA GLY A 88 2.08 6.22 3.14
C GLY A 88 3.08 5.23 3.73
N HIS A 89 3.49 4.21 2.97
CA HIS A 89 4.47 3.23 3.43
C HIS A 89 5.87 3.82 3.61
N TRP A 90 6.31 4.71 2.72
CA TRP A 90 7.61 5.36 2.86
C TRP A 90 7.63 6.27 4.09
N GLU A 91 6.53 6.98 4.36
CA GLU A 91 6.44 7.78 5.59
C GLU A 91 6.44 6.91 6.84
N MET A 92 5.72 5.78 6.86
CA MET A 92 5.80 4.83 8.00
C MET A 92 7.24 4.49 8.36
N MET A 93 8.12 4.39 7.36
CA MET A 93 9.53 4.01 7.56
C MET A 93 10.48 5.22 7.62
N GLY A 94 9.93 6.44 7.78
CA GLY A 94 10.67 7.65 8.15
C GLY A 94 10.81 8.71 7.08
N LEU A 95 10.37 8.50 5.82
CA LEU A 95 10.52 9.50 4.76
C LEU A 95 9.38 10.50 4.74
N HIS A 96 9.71 11.78 4.64
CA HIS A 96 8.74 12.85 4.45
C HIS A 96 8.66 13.24 2.97
N ILE A 97 7.55 12.92 2.32
CA ILE A 97 7.32 13.19 0.90
C ILE A 97 6.58 14.52 0.76
N THR A 98 7.29 15.53 0.27
CA THR A 98 6.73 16.89 0.10
C THR A 98 6.24 17.18 -1.32
N LYS A 99 6.58 16.32 -2.28
CA LYS A 99 6.14 16.39 -3.67
C LYS A 99 5.36 15.12 -4.00
N PRO A 100 4.03 15.21 -4.19
CA PRO A 100 3.19 14.03 -4.45
C PRO A 100 3.53 13.43 -5.81
N PHE A 101 3.28 12.13 -5.95
CA PHE A 101 3.27 11.48 -7.26
C PHE A 101 2.18 12.09 -8.14
N LYS A 102 2.44 12.17 -9.44
CA LYS A 102 1.46 12.67 -10.40
C LYS A 102 0.49 11.57 -10.79
N THR A 103 -0.77 11.92 -10.92
CA THR A 103 -1.80 11.12 -11.58
C THR A 103 -2.25 11.83 -12.84
N PHE A 104 -2.60 11.06 -13.85
CA PHE A 104 -3.02 11.57 -15.16
C PHE A 104 -4.37 10.98 -15.57
N THR A 105 -5.19 10.64 -14.58
CA THR A 105 -6.46 9.93 -14.75
C THR A 105 -7.45 10.70 -15.60
N GLU A 106 -7.55 12.01 -15.39
CA GLU A 106 -8.55 12.84 -16.08
C GLU A 106 -8.12 13.28 -17.49
N THR A 107 -6.83 13.47 -17.69
CA THR A 107 -6.29 14.12 -18.91
C THR A 107 -5.52 13.18 -19.84
N GLY A 108 -5.08 12.02 -19.35
CA GLY A 108 -3.97 11.31 -19.97
C GLY A 108 -2.66 12.06 -19.76
N PHE A 109 -1.57 11.52 -20.25
CA PHE A 109 -0.25 12.12 -20.14
C PHE A 109 -0.12 13.37 -21.02
N PRO A 110 0.62 14.42 -20.55
CA PRO A 110 0.86 15.63 -21.32
C PRO A 110 1.52 15.33 -22.66
N LYS A 111 1.21 16.19 -23.64
CA LYS A 111 1.75 16.04 -25.00
C LYS A 111 3.28 16.00 -25.02
N GLU A 112 3.94 16.80 -24.21
CA GLU A 112 5.39 16.88 -24.10
C GLU A 112 6.00 15.55 -23.63
N LEU A 113 5.35 14.86 -22.69
CA LEU A 113 5.77 13.52 -22.25
C LEU A 113 5.62 12.51 -23.39
N ILE A 114 4.47 12.52 -24.07
CA ILE A 114 4.20 11.61 -25.20
C ILE A 114 5.19 11.85 -26.34
N ASP A 115 5.44 13.11 -26.71
CA ASP A 115 6.41 13.46 -27.77
C ASP A 115 7.83 12.98 -27.43
N GLU A 116 8.26 13.13 -26.18
CA GLU A 116 9.57 12.65 -25.72
C GLU A 116 9.62 11.11 -25.74
N LEU A 117 8.55 10.44 -25.30
CA LEU A 117 8.44 8.99 -25.32
C LEU A 117 8.50 8.46 -26.76
N GLU A 118 7.71 9.00 -27.68
CA GLU A 118 7.73 8.63 -29.11
C GLU A 118 9.12 8.84 -29.74
N LYS A 119 9.74 9.98 -29.46
CA LYS A 119 11.08 10.30 -29.96
C LYS A 119 12.14 9.30 -29.51
N ARG A 120 12.11 8.92 -28.24
CA ARG A 120 13.14 8.05 -27.67
C ARG A 120 12.89 6.56 -27.93
N THR A 121 11.63 6.15 -28.02
CA THR A 121 11.27 4.75 -28.31
C THR A 121 11.27 4.44 -29.80
N GLY A 122 10.93 5.41 -30.64
CA GLY A 122 10.71 5.25 -32.07
C GLY A 122 9.32 4.73 -32.42
N HIS A 123 8.44 4.55 -31.44
CA HIS A 123 7.05 4.11 -31.63
C HIS A 123 6.08 5.26 -31.45
N LYS A 124 5.04 5.32 -32.28
CA LYS A 124 3.90 6.20 -32.05
C LYS A 124 3.05 5.68 -30.90
N VAL A 125 2.49 6.59 -30.13
CA VAL A 125 1.61 6.29 -28.99
C VAL A 125 0.16 6.30 -29.42
N ILE A 126 -0.58 5.28 -29.02
CA ILE A 126 -2.04 5.20 -29.08
C ILE A 126 -2.60 4.97 -27.68
N GLY A 127 -3.86 5.37 -27.47
CA GLY A 127 -4.54 5.31 -26.18
C GLY A 127 -4.42 6.61 -25.39
N ASN A 128 -3.39 6.78 -24.63
CA ASN A 128 -3.12 7.95 -23.77
C ASN A 128 -4.35 8.44 -22.99
N LYS A 129 -5.02 7.53 -22.29
CA LYS A 129 -6.20 7.82 -21.46
C LYS A 129 -6.24 6.92 -20.23
N SER A 130 -7.10 7.25 -19.29
CA SER A 130 -7.43 6.35 -18.19
C SER A 130 -8.35 5.23 -18.68
N SER A 131 -8.01 3.99 -18.37
CA SER A 131 -8.80 2.82 -18.74
C SER A 131 -8.46 1.61 -17.88
N SER A 132 -9.35 0.63 -17.87
CA SER A 132 -8.97 -0.71 -17.42
C SER A 132 -8.10 -1.40 -18.47
N GLY A 133 -7.18 -2.26 -18.01
CA GLY A 133 -6.30 -2.97 -18.92
C GLY A 133 -7.04 -3.91 -19.90
N THR A 134 -8.21 -4.41 -19.53
CA THR A 134 -9.03 -5.27 -20.40
C THR A 134 -9.70 -4.46 -21.50
N GLU A 135 -10.32 -3.34 -21.14
CA GLU A 135 -11.03 -2.47 -22.10
C GLU A 135 -10.10 -1.88 -23.15
N ILE A 136 -8.98 -1.31 -22.74
CA ILE A 136 -8.06 -0.67 -23.67
C ILE A 136 -7.36 -1.69 -24.59
N LEU A 137 -7.11 -2.90 -24.07
CA LEU A 137 -6.55 -3.98 -24.88
C LEU A 137 -7.55 -4.42 -25.96
N ASP A 138 -8.81 -4.61 -25.61
CA ASP A 138 -9.88 -4.95 -26.57
C ASP A 138 -10.13 -3.85 -27.61
N GLU A 139 -9.87 -2.60 -27.26
CA GLU A 139 -10.04 -1.44 -28.13
C GLU A 139 -8.88 -1.28 -29.12
N LEU A 140 -7.62 -1.44 -28.68
CA LEU A 140 -6.44 -0.98 -29.42
C LEU A 140 -5.47 -2.08 -29.83
N ALA A 141 -5.62 -3.31 -29.38
CA ALA A 141 -4.63 -4.36 -29.66
C ALA A 141 -4.51 -4.71 -31.16
N GLU A 142 -5.62 -4.69 -31.92
CA GLU A 142 -5.57 -4.95 -33.37
C GLU A 142 -4.80 -3.82 -34.11
N GLU A 143 -4.95 -2.57 -33.69
CA GLU A 143 -4.19 -1.45 -34.24
C GLU A 143 -2.71 -1.57 -33.89
N GLU A 144 -2.36 -1.91 -32.63
CA GLU A 144 -0.97 -2.12 -32.21
C GLU A 144 -0.30 -3.21 -33.05
N ILE A 145 -0.97 -4.37 -33.24
CA ILE A 145 -0.45 -5.48 -34.05
C ILE A 145 -0.25 -5.06 -35.51
N ALA A 146 -1.17 -4.28 -36.08
CA ALA A 146 -1.11 -3.86 -37.47
C ALA A 146 -0.07 -2.77 -37.75
N THR A 147 0.18 -1.89 -36.80
CA THR A 147 1.00 -0.67 -37.00
C THR A 147 2.33 -0.66 -36.26
N GLY A 148 2.47 -1.46 -35.22
CA GLY A 148 3.59 -1.37 -34.27
C GLY A 148 3.52 -0.14 -33.36
N HIS A 149 2.37 0.55 -33.28
CA HIS A 149 2.14 1.64 -32.34
C HIS A 149 2.08 1.10 -30.92
N MET A 150 2.52 1.90 -29.96
CA MET A 150 2.61 1.52 -28.56
C MET A 150 1.36 1.95 -27.81
N ILE A 151 0.65 1.01 -27.19
CA ILE A 151 -0.51 1.32 -26.34
C ILE A 151 -0.01 1.87 -25.02
N VAL A 152 -0.27 3.15 -24.74
CA VAL A 152 0.05 3.81 -23.45
C VAL A 152 -1.23 4.23 -22.78
N TYR A 153 -1.37 3.93 -21.48
CA TYR A 153 -2.54 4.29 -20.71
C TYR A 153 -2.22 4.45 -19.23
N THR A 154 -3.14 5.00 -18.47
CA THR A 154 -3.08 5.13 -17.02
C THR A 154 -4.31 4.53 -16.35
N SER A 155 -4.37 4.61 -15.02
CA SER A 155 -5.53 4.25 -14.20
C SER A 155 -5.73 5.29 -13.10
N ALA A 156 -6.49 4.98 -12.05
CA ALA A 156 -6.64 5.85 -10.89
C ALA A 156 -5.33 6.05 -10.11
N ASP A 157 -4.44 5.06 -10.18
CA ASP A 157 -3.12 5.13 -9.55
C ASP A 157 -2.13 6.01 -10.32
N SER A 158 -1.03 6.38 -9.64
CA SER A 158 0.11 7.06 -10.26
C SER A 158 0.96 6.10 -11.09
N VAL A 159 0.46 5.72 -12.27
CA VAL A 159 1.08 4.71 -13.12
C VAL A 159 1.08 5.12 -14.60
N LEU A 160 2.15 4.75 -15.32
CA LEU A 160 2.22 4.73 -16.77
C LEU A 160 2.31 3.26 -17.20
N GLN A 161 1.37 2.80 -18.00
CA GLN A 161 1.28 1.41 -18.41
C GLN A 161 1.42 1.29 -19.92
N ILE A 162 2.21 0.31 -20.37
CA ILE A 162 2.46 0.05 -21.78
C ILE A 162 2.09 -1.40 -22.09
N PHE A 163 1.18 -1.63 -23.03
CA PHE A 163 0.94 -2.93 -23.61
C PHE A 163 1.86 -3.18 -24.82
N GLY A 164 2.23 -4.43 -25.00
CA GLY A 164 2.93 -4.91 -26.20
C GLY A 164 2.64 -6.39 -26.43
N ASN A 165 2.27 -6.75 -27.66
CA ASN A 165 2.09 -8.14 -28.05
C ASN A 165 3.46 -8.84 -28.11
N GLU A 166 3.59 -9.98 -27.43
CA GLU A 166 4.89 -10.68 -27.36
C GLU A 166 5.39 -11.17 -28.71
N GLU A 167 4.49 -11.51 -29.65
CA GLU A 167 4.85 -12.04 -30.96
C GLU A 167 5.14 -10.93 -32.00
N THR A 168 4.45 -9.80 -31.94
CA THR A 168 4.52 -8.74 -32.96
C THR A 168 5.31 -7.52 -32.53
N PHE A 169 5.10 -7.04 -31.31
CA PHE A 169 5.85 -5.94 -30.72
C PHE A 169 7.19 -6.42 -30.14
N GLY A 170 7.17 -7.59 -29.52
CA GLY A 170 8.32 -8.20 -28.88
C GLY A 170 8.46 -7.85 -27.40
N LEU A 171 8.77 -8.87 -26.58
CA LEU A 171 8.89 -8.69 -25.13
C LEU A 171 10.08 -7.79 -24.75
N ASP A 172 11.23 -7.99 -25.35
CA ASP A 172 12.44 -7.18 -25.11
C ASP A 172 12.22 -5.71 -25.51
N GLU A 173 11.51 -5.48 -26.62
CA GLU A 173 11.18 -4.14 -27.08
C GLU A 173 10.19 -3.44 -26.15
N LEU A 174 9.19 -4.17 -25.62
CA LEU A 174 8.30 -3.66 -24.60
C LEU A 174 9.06 -3.23 -23.35
N TYR A 175 9.99 -4.06 -22.87
CA TYR A 175 10.82 -3.73 -21.71
C TYR A 175 11.71 -2.52 -21.96
N ARG A 176 12.34 -2.43 -23.15
CA ARG A 176 13.14 -1.25 -23.55
C ARG A 176 12.30 0.03 -23.53
N CYS A 177 11.08 -0.02 -24.07
CA CYS A 177 10.17 1.13 -24.03
C CYS A 177 9.78 1.53 -22.61
N CYS A 178 9.54 0.55 -21.73
CA CYS A 178 9.22 0.82 -20.33
C CYS A 178 10.40 1.40 -19.54
N GLU A 179 11.63 0.97 -19.80
CA GLU A 179 12.84 1.57 -19.22
C GLU A 179 12.99 3.04 -19.64
N ILE A 180 12.76 3.34 -20.90
CA ILE A 180 12.75 4.73 -21.41
C ILE A 180 11.64 5.54 -20.74
N ALA A 181 10.43 5.00 -20.65
CA ALA A 181 9.31 5.64 -19.96
C ALA A 181 9.63 5.90 -18.48
N ARG A 182 10.29 4.95 -17.78
CA ARG A 182 10.72 5.12 -16.39
C ARG A 182 11.72 6.27 -16.26
N ASP A 183 12.70 6.35 -17.14
CA ASP A 183 13.68 7.45 -17.14
C ASP A 183 13.03 8.82 -17.38
N ILE A 184 12.13 8.92 -18.37
CA ILE A 184 11.38 10.15 -18.66
C ILE A 184 10.53 10.58 -17.45
N THR A 185 9.85 9.64 -16.82
CA THR A 185 8.96 9.91 -15.69
C THR A 185 9.68 10.06 -14.33
N MET A 186 11.00 10.18 -14.33
CA MET A 186 11.78 10.64 -13.18
C MET A 186 11.73 12.16 -12.99
N ARG A 187 11.36 12.92 -14.01
CA ARG A 187 11.20 14.38 -13.91
C ARG A 187 10.01 14.71 -12.98
N ASP A 188 10.18 15.73 -12.14
CA ASP A 188 9.18 16.11 -11.14
C ASP A 188 7.80 16.42 -11.72
N GLU A 189 7.77 17.03 -12.90
CA GLU A 189 6.52 17.37 -13.61
C GLU A 189 5.76 16.15 -14.14
N TRP A 190 6.44 15.00 -14.30
CA TRP A 190 5.88 13.77 -14.88
C TRP A 190 6.03 12.53 -13.98
N LYS A 191 6.45 12.73 -12.75
CA LYS A 191 6.83 11.65 -11.85
C LYS A 191 5.63 10.79 -11.45
N VAL A 192 5.59 9.58 -12.00
CA VAL A 192 4.63 8.54 -11.61
C VAL A 192 5.29 7.51 -10.70
N GLY A 193 4.49 6.91 -9.84
CA GLY A 193 4.96 5.90 -8.88
C GLY A 193 5.51 4.65 -9.55
N ARG A 194 4.90 4.22 -10.66
CA ARG A 194 5.32 3.02 -11.39
C ARG A 194 5.16 3.18 -12.90
N VAL A 195 6.04 2.52 -13.65
CA VAL A 195 5.85 2.19 -15.06
C VAL A 195 5.65 0.68 -15.15
N ILE A 196 4.66 0.23 -15.90
CA ILE A 196 4.27 -1.19 -15.95
C ILE A 196 4.30 -1.69 -17.39
N ALA A 197 5.13 -2.70 -17.64
CA ALA A 197 5.07 -3.47 -18.87
C ALA A 197 3.94 -4.51 -18.79
N ARG A 198 3.05 -4.47 -19.77
CA ARG A 198 1.87 -5.35 -19.88
C ARG A 198 1.94 -6.20 -21.15
N PRO A 199 2.70 -7.28 -21.18
CA PRO A 199 2.74 -8.18 -22.34
C PRO A 199 1.44 -8.96 -22.48
N TYR A 200 1.07 -9.23 -23.73
CA TYR A 200 -0.11 -10.02 -24.06
C TYR A 200 0.12 -10.87 -25.31
N LEU A 201 -0.74 -11.84 -25.52
CA LEU A 201 -0.82 -12.70 -26.70
C LEU A 201 -2.24 -12.65 -27.29
N GLY A 202 -2.37 -13.08 -28.53
CA GLY A 202 -3.62 -13.11 -29.30
C GLY A 202 -3.50 -12.33 -30.61
N LYS A 203 -4.38 -12.60 -31.57
CA LYS A 203 -4.32 -12.02 -32.91
C LYS A 203 -5.52 -11.14 -33.27
N LYS A 204 -6.64 -11.35 -32.59
CA LYS A 204 -7.88 -10.62 -32.82
C LYS A 204 -8.69 -10.44 -31.54
N LYS A 205 -9.62 -9.53 -31.56
CA LYS A 205 -10.54 -9.26 -30.46
C LYS A 205 -11.22 -10.54 -29.94
N GLY A 206 -11.25 -10.70 -28.62
CA GLY A 206 -11.76 -11.88 -27.93
C GLY A 206 -10.71 -12.98 -27.69
N GLU A 207 -9.53 -12.89 -28.32
CA GLU A 207 -8.41 -13.83 -28.09
C GLU A 207 -7.29 -13.25 -27.22
N PHE A 208 -7.32 -11.92 -26.95
CA PHE A 208 -6.24 -11.26 -26.22
C PHE A 208 -6.17 -11.72 -24.77
N LYS A 209 -4.98 -12.14 -24.34
CA LYS A 209 -4.71 -12.60 -22.98
C LYS A 209 -3.40 -12.02 -22.49
N ARG A 210 -3.45 -11.36 -21.35
CA ARG A 210 -2.25 -10.89 -20.64
C ARG A 210 -1.42 -12.10 -20.20
N THR A 211 -0.10 -11.98 -20.35
CA THR A 211 0.84 -13.04 -19.93
C THR A 211 1.38 -12.80 -18.53
N SER A 212 2.11 -13.76 -18.00
CA SER A 212 2.81 -13.66 -16.72
C SER A 212 4.09 -12.83 -16.77
N ASN A 213 4.52 -12.39 -17.98
CA ASN A 213 5.74 -11.62 -18.19
C ASN A 213 5.56 -10.11 -17.89
N ARG A 214 4.53 -9.76 -17.12
CA ARG A 214 4.38 -8.41 -16.56
C ARG A 214 5.63 -8.02 -15.78
N HIS A 215 6.10 -6.78 -15.97
CA HIS A 215 7.20 -6.22 -15.21
C HIS A 215 6.87 -4.81 -14.74
N ASP A 216 7.08 -4.54 -13.45
CA ASP A 216 6.85 -3.22 -12.84
C ASP A 216 8.19 -2.54 -12.59
N TYR A 217 8.34 -1.31 -13.11
CA TYR A 217 9.48 -0.43 -12.90
C TYR A 217 9.11 0.57 -11.82
N ALA A 218 9.32 0.18 -10.56
CA ALA A 218 9.01 1.01 -9.40
C ALA A 218 10.02 2.15 -9.21
N LEU A 219 9.65 3.15 -8.43
CA LEU A 219 10.61 4.08 -7.85
C LEU A 219 11.18 3.47 -6.57
N LYS A 220 12.48 3.65 -6.37
CA LYS A 220 13.09 3.43 -5.08
C LYS A 220 12.72 4.56 -4.12
N PRO A 221 12.63 4.27 -2.80
CA PRO A 221 12.54 5.33 -1.81
C PRO A 221 13.61 6.40 -2.01
N TYR A 222 13.25 7.67 -1.82
CA TYR A 222 14.16 8.80 -2.05
C TYR A 222 15.34 8.88 -1.08
N GLY A 223 15.34 8.06 -0.04
CA GLY A 223 16.38 7.99 0.97
C GLY A 223 16.36 6.65 1.69
N LYS A 224 17.34 6.46 2.57
CA LYS A 224 17.34 5.31 3.47
C LYS A 224 16.20 5.43 4.47
N THR A 225 15.60 4.28 4.80
CA THR A 225 14.47 4.14 5.71
C THR A 225 14.85 3.32 6.93
N ALA A 226 13.92 3.15 7.86
CA ALA A 226 14.07 2.23 8.98
C ALA A 226 14.42 0.80 8.52
N LEU A 227 13.90 0.37 7.36
CA LEU A 227 14.21 -0.96 6.81
C LEU A 227 15.70 -1.11 6.49
N ASN A 228 16.30 -0.08 5.87
CA ASN A 228 17.74 -0.07 5.61
C ASN A 228 18.55 -0.10 6.91
N ALA A 229 18.15 0.70 7.90
CA ALA A 229 18.84 0.79 9.18
C ALA A 229 18.84 -0.55 9.93
N LEU A 230 17.70 -1.26 9.95
CA LEU A 230 17.59 -2.59 10.55
C LEU A 230 18.46 -3.61 9.82
N LYS A 231 18.37 -3.66 8.49
CA LYS A 231 19.19 -4.57 7.67
C LYS A 231 20.69 -4.31 7.84
N ASP A 232 21.11 -3.04 7.81
CA ASP A 232 22.50 -2.65 7.97
C ASP A 232 23.02 -3.02 9.38
N ALA A 233 22.14 -3.08 10.38
CA ALA A 233 22.44 -3.54 11.74
C ALA A 233 22.39 -5.07 11.92
N GLY A 234 22.04 -5.83 10.88
CA GLY A 234 22.03 -7.29 10.88
C GLY A 234 20.71 -7.93 11.36
N TYR A 235 19.64 -7.16 11.49
CA TYR A 235 18.33 -7.68 11.81
C TYR A 235 17.62 -8.22 10.58
N ASP A 236 16.71 -9.16 10.79
CA ASP A 236 15.81 -9.65 9.74
C ASP A 236 14.78 -8.57 9.39
N VAL A 237 14.56 -8.40 8.09
CA VAL A 237 13.51 -7.54 7.55
C VAL A 237 12.72 -8.36 6.53
N ILE A 238 11.69 -9.03 7.02
CA ILE A 238 10.87 -9.97 6.27
C ILE A 238 9.67 -9.24 5.71
N SER A 239 9.49 -9.27 4.40
CA SER A 239 8.33 -8.65 3.74
C SER A 239 7.30 -9.68 3.33
N VAL A 240 6.01 -9.31 3.46
CA VAL A 240 4.86 -10.08 2.99
C VAL A 240 3.98 -9.20 2.11
N GLY A 241 3.47 -9.76 1.03
CA GLY A 241 2.61 -9.05 0.10
C GLY A 241 3.37 -8.06 -0.79
N LYS A 242 2.87 -6.84 -0.92
CA LYS A 242 3.42 -5.82 -1.83
C LYS A 242 4.59 -5.00 -1.26
N ILE A 243 5.05 -5.25 -0.05
CA ILE A 243 6.14 -4.47 0.55
C ILE A 243 7.39 -4.47 -0.33
N PHE A 244 7.74 -5.61 -0.95
CA PHE A 244 8.87 -5.65 -1.88
C PHE A 244 8.71 -4.64 -3.03
N ASP A 245 7.54 -4.63 -3.66
CA ASP A 245 7.27 -3.73 -4.79
C ASP A 245 7.21 -2.26 -4.36
N ILE A 246 6.67 -1.96 -3.16
CA ILE A 246 6.56 -0.60 -2.61
C ILE A 246 7.94 0.00 -2.32
N PHE A 247 8.88 -0.81 -1.85
CA PHE A 247 10.24 -0.38 -1.51
C PHE A 247 11.28 -0.76 -2.58
N ASP A 248 10.87 -1.35 -3.70
CA ASP A 248 11.78 -1.90 -4.73
C ASP A 248 12.89 -2.80 -4.14
N GLY A 249 12.52 -3.59 -3.12
CA GLY A 249 13.43 -4.49 -2.40
C GLY A 249 14.42 -3.81 -1.45
N GLU A 250 14.42 -2.47 -1.35
CA GLU A 250 15.37 -1.75 -0.49
C GLU A 250 15.15 -2.07 0.99
N GLY A 251 16.20 -2.40 1.69
CA GLY A 251 16.18 -2.69 3.11
C GLY A 251 15.60 -4.04 3.51
N LEU A 252 15.20 -4.90 2.56
CA LEU A 252 14.63 -6.22 2.84
C LEU A 252 15.69 -7.30 2.89
N THR A 253 15.49 -8.30 3.76
CA THR A 253 16.31 -9.52 3.84
C THR A 253 15.59 -10.74 3.28
N GLU A 254 14.25 -10.76 3.34
CA GLU A 254 13.41 -11.83 2.82
C GLU A 254 12.13 -11.24 2.21
N SER A 255 11.60 -11.88 1.15
CA SER A 255 10.37 -11.45 0.51
C SER A 255 9.43 -12.61 0.24
N ASN A 256 8.17 -12.45 0.67
CA ASN A 256 7.10 -13.43 0.53
C ASN A 256 5.94 -12.80 -0.26
N LYS A 257 5.83 -13.12 -1.56
CA LYS A 257 4.72 -12.65 -2.39
C LYS A 257 3.42 -13.35 -1.99
N SER A 258 2.37 -12.59 -1.76
CA SER A 258 1.04 -13.13 -1.46
C SER A 258 0.14 -13.15 -2.70
N LYS A 259 -0.79 -14.10 -2.73
CA LYS A 259 -1.81 -14.24 -3.79
C LYS A 259 -3.10 -13.49 -3.44
N SER A 260 -3.30 -13.22 -2.16
CA SER A 260 -4.45 -12.50 -1.59
C SER A 260 -4.09 -11.97 -0.22
N SER A 261 -4.92 -11.12 0.37
CA SER A 261 -4.76 -10.65 1.75
C SER A 261 -4.85 -11.79 2.75
N VAL A 262 -5.77 -12.74 2.55
CA VAL A 262 -5.88 -13.94 3.39
C VAL A 262 -4.58 -14.77 3.33
N HIS A 263 -4.05 -15.00 2.13
CA HIS A 263 -2.77 -15.71 1.96
C HIS A 263 -1.60 -14.94 2.60
N GLY A 264 -1.59 -13.62 2.55
CA GLY A 264 -0.61 -12.79 3.24
C GLY A 264 -0.66 -12.98 4.77
N MET A 265 -1.85 -13.08 5.34
CA MET A 265 -2.02 -13.39 6.76
C MET A 265 -1.58 -14.83 7.10
N GLU A 266 -1.86 -15.82 6.27
CA GLU A 266 -1.37 -17.19 6.43
C GLU A 266 0.17 -17.25 6.45
N GLN A 267 0.82 -16.55 5.50
CA GLN A 267 2.27 -16.41 5.48
C GLN A 267 2.80 -15.73 6.76
N THR A 268 2.12 -14.70 7.26
CA THR A 268 2.48 -14.00 8.49
C THR A 268 2.38 -14.92 9.71
N ILE A 269 1.33 -15.72 9.81
CA ILE A 269 1.15 -16.73 10.86
C ILE A 269 2.26 -17.77 10.79
N ASP A 270 2.63 -18.26 9.62
CA ASP A 270 3.73 -19.22 9.45
C ASP A 270 5.09 -18.59 9.82
N ILE A 271 5.31 -17.30 9.53
CA ILE A 271 6.48 -16.56 9.97
C ILE A 271 6.50 -16.43 11.50
N ALA A 272 5.35 -16.23 12.16
CA ALA A 272 5.24 -16.14 13.61
C ALA A 272 5.67 -17.44 14.33
N LYS A 273 5.56 -18.59 13.66
CA LYS A 273 6.03 -19.89 14.18
C LYS A 273 7.55 -20.05 14.06
N ARG A 274 8.22 -19.24 13.23
CA ARG A 274 9.67 -19.31 13.01
C ARG A 274 10.46 -18.55 14.08
N GLU A 275 11.74 -18.87 14.18
CA GLU A 275 12.71 -18.06 14.91
C GLU A 275 13.30 -17.00 13.99
N PHE A 276 13.23 -15.73 14.38
CA PHE A 276 13.93 -14.62 13.75
C PHE A 276 14.05 -13.46 14.76
N GLU A 277 14.86 -12.48 14.42
CA GLU A 277 15.04 -11.27 15.22
C GLU A 277 14.98 -10.05 14.30
N GLY A 278 13.90 -9.27 14.40
CA GLY A 278 13.68 -8.13 13.52
C GLY A 278 12.23 -7.83 13.24
N LEU A 279 11.97 -7.38 12.02
CA LEU A 279 10.67 -6.91 11.55
C LEU A 279 10.06 -7.88 10.53
N CYS A 280 8.79 -8.23 10.70
CA CYS A 280 7.92 -8.75 9.65
C CYS A 280 6.96 -7.64 9.23
N PHE A 281 7.10 -7.15 7.99
CA PHE A 281 6.32 -6.05 7.44
C PHE A 281 5.37 -6.57 6.36
N VAL A 282 4.07 -6.34 6.56
CA VAL A 282 2.98 -6.97 5.79
C VAL A 282 2.10 -5.92 5.15
N ASN A 283 1.84 -6.03 3.86
CA ASN A 283 0.82 -5.26 3.16
C ASN A 283 -0.29 -6.20 2.65
N LEU A 284 -1.53 -5.87 2.99
CA LEU A 284 -2.74 -6.62 2.61
C LEU A 284 -3.52 -5.82 1.55
N VAL A 285 -3.17 -6.01 0.28
CA VAL A 285 -3.57 -5.14 -0.83
C VAL A 285 -5.03 -5.30 -1.28
N ASP A 286 -5.69 -6.43 -1.02
CA ASP A 286 -7.02 -6.70 -1.58
C ASP A 286 -8.08 -5.70 -1.08
N PHE A 287 -7.92 -5.16 0.11
CA PHE A 287 -8.80 -4.13 0.68
C PHE A 287 -8.91 -2.93 -0.25
N ASP A 288 -7.78 -2.46 -0.75
CA ASP A 288 -7.71 -1.36 -1.70
C ASP A 288 -8.08 -1.80 -3.12
N ALA A 289 -7.34 -2.76 -3.65
CA ALA A 289 -7.40 -3.15 -5.06
C ALA A 289 -8.73 -3.78 -5.48
N LEU A 290 -9.37 -4.57 -4.61
CA LEU A 290 -10.60 -5.29 -4.93
C LEU A 290 -11.84 -4.59 -4.40
N TRP A 291 -11.74 -3.86 -3.29
CA TRP A 291 -12.91 -3.34 -2.59
C TRP A 291 -12.96 -1.82 -2.54
N GLY A 292 -11.88 -1.14 -2.21
CA GLY A 292 -11.78 0.32 -2.18
C GLY A 292 -12.01 0.94 -3.56
N HIS A 293 -11.13 0.66 -4.51
CA HIS A 293 -11.23 1.18 -5.89
C HIS A 293 -12.49 0.76 -6.63
N ARG A 294 -13.08 -0.37 -6.28
CA ARG A 294 -14.34 -0.86 -6.88
C ARG A 294 -15.58 -0.38 -6.16
N ARG A 295 -15.43 0.45 -5.12
CA ARG A 295 -16.56 0.97 -4.33
C ARG A 295 -17.50 -0.13 -3.83
N ASN A 296 -16.92 -1.27 -3.41
CA ASN A 296 -17.66 -2.43 -2.94
C ASN A 296 -17.63 -2.53 -1.40
N VAL A 297 -18.54 -1.83 -0.74
CA VAL A 297 -18.66 -1.79 0.72
C VAL A 297 -18.81 -3.18 1.32
N LYS A 298 -19.68 -4.01 0.73
CA LYS A 298 -19.94 -5.36 1.23
C LYS A 298 -18.68 -6.24 1.13
N GLY A 299 -18.01 -6.21 -0.03
CA GLY A 299 -16.77 -6.96 -0.23
C GLY A 299 -15.68 -6.53 0.76
N TYR A 300 -15.59 -5.24 1.05
CA TYR A 300 -14.63 -4.70 2.02
C TYR A 300 -14.93 -5.22 3.44
N ALA A 301 -16.20 -5.19 3.86
CA ALA A 301 -16.62 -5.72 5.16
C ALA A 301 -16.33 -7.23 5.28
N GLU A 302 -16.67 -8.02 4.27
CA GLU A 302 -16.38 -9.46 4.25
C GLU A 302 -14.88 -9.76 4.30
N GLU A 303 -14.03 -8.92 3.66
CA GLU A 303 -12.58 -9.05 3.74
C GLU A 303 -12.05 -8.74 5.15
N LEU A 304 -12.61 -7.73 5.82
CA LEU A 304 -12.28 -7.42 7.21
C LEU A 304 -12.65 -8.57 8.16
N GLU A 305 -13.77 -9.23 7.95
CA GLU A 305 -14.17 -10.42 8.73
C GLU A 305 -13.20 -11.59 8.50
N ARG A 306 -12.80 -11.84 7.24
CA ARG A 306 -11.78 -12.87 6.94
C ARG A 306 -10.42 -12.53 7.55
N PHE A 307 -10.01 -11.27 7.48
CA PHE A 307 -8.81 -10.78 8.15
C PHE A 307 -8.88 -10.99 9.66
N ASP A 308 -10.01 -10.64 10.29
CA ASP A 308 -10.19 -10.74 11.74
C ASP A 308 -10.06 -12.18 12.25
N VAL A 309 -10.57 -13.16 11.49
CA VAL A 309 -10.36 -14.59 11.80
C VAL A 309 -8.87 -14.93 11.79
N LYS A 310 -8.13 -14.50 10.76
CA LYS A 310 -6.69 -14.73 10.67
C LYS A 310 -5.89 -13.94 11.71
N LEU A 311 -6.38 -12.77 12.10
CA LEU A 311 -5.81 -11.99 13.20
C LEU A 311 -5.91 -12.79 14.52
N GLY A 312 -7.05 -13.44 14.78
CA GLY A 312 -7.19 -14.32 15.94
C GLY A 312 -6.16 -15.45 15.95
N GLU A 313 -5.95 -16.12 14.82
CA GLU A 313 -4.93 -17.16 14.69
C GLU A 313 -3.50 -16.59 14.93
N LEU A 314 -3.20 -15.38 14.42
CA LEU A 314 -1.92 -14.73 14.66
C LEU A 314 -1.73 -14.36 16.13
N LEU A 315 -2.76 -13.84 16.81
CA LEU A 315 -2.69 -13.47 18.22
C LEU A 315 -2.35 -14.68 19.11
N ASP A 316 -2.81 -15.88 18.73
CA ASP A 316 -2.50 -17.13 19.44
C ASP A 316 -1.04 -17.60 19.25
N GLU A 317 -0.36 -17.17 18.18
CA GLU A 317 1.04 -17.50 17.88
C GLU A 317 2.05 -16.47 18.42
N LEU A 318 1.59 -15.28 18.89
CA LEU A 318 2.48 -14.26 19.42
C LEU A 318 3.09 -14.69 20.76
N ARG A 319 4.37 -14.37 20.93
CA ARG A 319 5.15 -14.63 22.14
C ARG A 319 5.23 -13.38 23.02
N GLU A 320 5.63 -13.54 24.26
CA GLU A 320 5.76 -12.43 25.22
C GLU A 320 6.74 -11.34 24.76
N ASP A 321 7.73 -11.70 23.92
CA ASP A 321 8.72 -10.79 23.36
C ASP A 321 8.39 -10.35 21.92
N ASP A 322 7.13 -10.48 21.49
CA ASP A 322 6.63 -9.96 20.21
C ASP A 322 5.84 -8.67 20.40
N LEU A 323 5.94 -7.78 19.43
CA LEU A 323 5.07 -6.62 19.29
C LEU A 323 4.28 -6.73 17.97
N LEU A 324 2.97 -6.62 18.05
CA LEU A 324 2.09 -6.48 16.90
C LEU A 324 1.70 -5.02 16.74
N ILE A 325 1.88 -4.48 15.52
CA ILE A 325 1.36 -3.17 15.11
C ILE A 325 0.40 -3.41 13.95
N ILE A 326 -0.81 -2.84 14.01
CA ILE A 326 -1.77 -2.84 12.91
C ILE A 326 -2.07 -1.40 12.54
N THR A 327 -2.02 -1.08 11.26
CA THR A 327 -2.26 0.27 10.73
C THR A 327 -2.81 0.22 9.30
N ALA A 328 -2.96 1.36 8.67
CA ALA A 328 -3.23 1.54 7.25
C ALA A 328 -2.26 2.57 6.67
N ASP A 329 -2.25 2.72 5.36
CA ASP A 329 -1.36 3.63 4.63
C ASP A 329 -2.07 4.86 4.05
N HIS A 330 -3.37 4.81 3.88
CA HIS A 330 -4.29 5.87 3.43
C HIS A 330 -5.74 5.42 3.64
N GLY A 331 -6.71 6.21 3.19
CA GLY A 331 -8.10 5.80 3.05
C GLY A 331 -8.45 5.42 1.61
N ASN A 332 -9.56 4.73 1.44
CA ASN A 332 -10.23 4.55 0.15
C ASN A 332 -11.71 4.23 0.40
N ASP A 333 -12.44 5.26 0.82
CA ASP A 333 -13.83 5.14 1.24
C ASP A 333 -14.71 4.59 0.09
N PRO A 334 -15.26 3.38 0.24
CA PRO A 334 -16.04 2.75 -0.82
C PRO A 334 -17.40 3.42 -1.06
N THR A 335 -17.78 4.41 -0.24
CA THR A 335 -19.00 5.22 -0.44
C THR A 335 -18.71 6.55 -1.10
N HIS A 336 -17.45 6.93 -1.24
CA HIS A 336 -17.04 8.19 -1.85
C HIS A 336 -17.15 8.16 -3.37
N THR A 337 -17.21 9.33 -4.00
CA THR A 337 -17.28 9.49 -5.45
C THR A 337 -15.93 9.15 -6.12
N GLY A 338 -15.98 8.79 -7.40
CA GLY A 338 -14.76 8.41 -8.14
C GLY A 338 -14.21 7.06 -7.70
N THR A 339 -12.94 6.82 -7.99
CA THR A 339 -12.24 5.54 -7.70
C THR A 339 -10.88 5.77 -7.05
N ASP A 340 -10.52 7.00 -6.72
CA ASP A 340 -9.24 7.36 -6.13
C ASP A 340 -9.24 7.09 -4.61
N HIS A 341 -8.04 7.04 -4.04
CA HIS A 341 -7.82 7.00 -2.61
C HIS A 341 -8.39 8.24 -1.93
N THR A 342 -8.65 8.15 -0.64
CA THR A 342 -9.17 9.25 0.17
C THR A 342 -8.19 9.67 1.26
N ARG A 343 -8.07 11.00 1.47
CA ARG A 343 -7.16 11.62 2.43
C ARG A 343 -7.72 11.50 3.84
N GLU A 344 -7.37 10.39 4.52
CA GLU A 344 -7.89 10.05 5.84
C GLU A 344 -6.78 9.84 6.87
N LYS A 345 -7.12 10.05 8.14
CA LYS A 345 -6.36 9.50 9.26
C LYS A 345 -6.35 7.99 9.16
N VAL A 346 -5.33 7.36 9.71
CA VAL A 346 -5.26 5.90 9.76
C VAL A 346 -5.23 5.41 11.21
N PRO A 347 -5.74 4.20 11.50
CA PRO A 347 -5.67 3.64 12.83
C PRO A 347 -4.24 3.17 13.13
N PHE A 348 -3.90 3.19 14.40
CA PHE A 348 -2.71 2.53 14.94
C PHE A 348 -3.14 1.69 16.14
N PHE A 349 -2.81 0.42 16.13
CA PHE A 349 -2.98 -0.49 17.25
C PHE A 349 -1.64 -1.13 17.58
N ALA A 350 -1.31 -1.21 18.87
CA ALA A 350 -0.10 -1.85 19.36
C ALA A 350 -0.46 -2.84 20.47
N TYR A 351 -0.02 -4.08 20.33
CA TYR A 351 -0.27 -5.16 21.29
C TYR A 351 0.94 -6.08 21.43
N SER A 352 1.17 -6.51 22.66
CA SER A 352 2.07 -7.61 23.01
C SER A 352 1.45 -8.46 24.11
N PRO A 353 1.64 -9.80 24.11
CA PRO A 353 1.20 -10.63 25.24
C PRO A 353 1.78 -10.22 26.60
N SER A 354 2.98 -9.59 26.59
CA SER A 354 3.63 -9.06 27.82
C SER A 354 3.17 -7.65 28.20
N MET A 355 2.29 -7.02 27.42
CA MET A 355 1.86 -5.64 27.65
C MET A 355 0.88 -5.58 28.82
N GLU A 356 1.20 -4.78 29.82
CA GLU A 356 0.34 -4.60 31.01
C GLU A 356 -0.60 -3.41 30.88
N GLY A 357 -0.18 -2.39 30.11
CA GLY A 357 -0.93 -1.17 29.86
C GLY A 357 -1.84 -1.28 28.63
N TYR A 358 -2.83 -0.41 28.56
CA TYR A 358 -3.77 -0.31 27.44
C TYR A 358 -4.42 1.06 27.39
N GLY A 359 -5.00 1.41 26.26
CA GLY A 359 -5.85 2.58 26.12
C GLY A 359 -5.43 3.48 24.96
N LYS A 360 -6.06 4.65 24.88
CA LYS A 360 -5.79 5.61 23.83
C LYS A 360 -4.52 6.40 24.13
N LEU A 361 -3.59 6.43 23.17
CA LEU A 361 -2.45 7.36 23.15
C LEU A 361 -2.88 8.71 22.52
N GLU A 362 -2.02 9.72 22.62
CA GLU A 362 -2.22 10.97 21.89
C GLU A 362 -2.16 10.73 20.38
N ASP A 363 -3.01 11.43 19.62
CA ASP A 363 -3.02 11.34 18.17
C ASP A 363 -1.68 11.87 17.62
N GLN A 364 -1.14 11.18 16.60
CA GLN A 364 0.17 11.46 16.05
C GLN A 364 0.04 12.20 14.71
N ASN A 365 0.95 13.10 14.45
CA ASN A 365 0.95 13.94 13.24
C ASN A 365 1.82 13.38 12.09
N THR A 366 2.26 12.14 12.20
CA THR A 366 3.00 11.44 11.14
C THR A 366 2.90 9.92 11.31
N PHE A 367 2.88 9.20 10.19
CA PHE A 367 3.01 7.74 10.18
C PHE A 367 4.41 7.27 10.59
N ALA A 368 5.40 8.14 10.55
CA ALA A 368 6.79 7.82 10.80
C ALA A 368 7.09 7.42 12.26
N VAL A 369 6.14 7.63 13.18
CA VAL A 369 6.23 7.08 14.55
C VAL A 369 6.40 5.55 14.53
N ILE A 370 5.88 4.87 13.51
CA ILE A 370 6.01 3.41 13.36
C ILE A 370 7.46 3.02 13.16
N GLY A 371 8.13 3.55 12.14
CA GLY A 371 9.54 3.27 11.86
C GLY A 371 10.47 3.71 13.00
N ALA A 372 10.18 4.88 13.60
CA ALA A 372 10.93 5.36 14.75
C ALA A 372 10.81 4.43 15.97
N THR A 373 9.61 3.91 16.25
CA THR A 373 9.37 2.96 17.34
C THR A 373 10.08 1.63 17.10
N ILE A 374 10.05 1.14 15.86
CA ILE A 374 10.74 -0.10 15.47
C ILE A 374 12.25 0.07 15.62
N ALA A 375 12.82 1.15 15.10
CA ALA A 375 14.26 1.42 15.18
C ALA A 375 14.72 1.57 16.63
N ASP A 376 13.96 2.30 17.45
CA ASP A 376 14.25 2.50 18.88
C ASP A 376 14.24 1.17 19.64
N ASN A 377 13.27 0.28 19.40
CA ASN A 377 13.23 -1.05 20.01
C ASN A 377 14.50 -1.86 19.72
N PHE A 378 15.05 -1.76 18.52
CA PHE A 378 16.27 -2.48 18.13
C PHE A 378 17.56 -1.68 18.41
N GLU A 379 17.45 -0.55 19.11
CA GLU A 379 18.60 0.35 19.42
C GLU A 379 19.36 0.79 18.16
N VAL A 380 18.64 0.93 17.04
CA VAL A 380 19.17 1.32 15.73
C VAL A 380 18.83 2.79 15.48
N LYS A 381 19.83 3.57 15.08
CA LYS A 381 19.61 4.98 14.74
C LYS A 381 18.86 5.09 13.42
N MET A 382 17.78 5.87 13.40
CA MET A 382 17.09 6.23 12.15
C MET A 382 18.05 6.97 11.20
N PRO A 383 17.93 6.72 9.88
CA PRO A 383 18.74 7.41 8.87
C PRO A 383 18.58 8.92 8.94
N GLU A 384 19.61 9.64 8.50
CA GLU A 384 19.58 11.10 8.43
C GLU A 384 18.47 11.58 7.46
N GLY A 385 17.76 12.64 7.85
CA GLY A 385 16.66 13.21 7.09
C GLY A 385 15.30 12.51 7.29
N THR A 386 15.24 11.47 8.12
CA THR A 386 13.96 10.85 8.49
C THR A 386 13.23 11.67 9.56
N ILE A 387 11.90 11.51 9.60
CA ILE A 387 11.01 12.12 10.59
C ILE A 387 10.43 11.04 11.51
N GLY A 388 9.67 11.47 12.53
CA GLY A 388 8.97 10.60 13.47
C GLY A 388 9.68 10.51 14.82
N SER A 389 8.90 10.26 15.86
CA SER A 389 9.35 10.00 17.22
C SER A 389 8.87 8.63 17.69
N SER A 390 9.67 7.96 18.50
CA SER A 390 9.31 6.65 19.04
C SER A 390 8.17 6.75 20.06
N LEU A 391 7.26 5.81 20.00
CA LEU A 391 6.22 5.57 21.01
C LEU A 391 6.59 4.45 21.98
N LEU A 392 7.80 3.89 21.90
CA LEU A 392 8.19 2.68 22.64
C LEU A 392 8.02 2.83 24.15
N ASP A 393 8.35 3.99 24.70
CA ASP A 393 8.23 4.28 26.14
C ASP A 393 6.76 4.40 26.60
N GLU A 394 5.84 4.63 25.70
CA GLU A 394 4.41 4.69 25.97
C GLU A 394 3.73 3.30 25.92
N LEU A 395 4.34 2.36 25.24
CA LEU A 395 3.87 0.98 25.12
C LEU A 395 4.34 0.16 26.35
N LYS A 396 3.58 0.19 27.43
CA LYS A 396 3.94 -0.40 28.74
C LYS A 396 3.35 -1.77 28.99
#